data_1b925362257652b04f557e3223f1b837
#
_entry.id   1b925362257652b04f557e3223f1b837
#
_cell.length_a   1.000
_cell.length_b   1.000
_cell.length_c   1.000
_cell.angle_alpha   90.00
_cell.angle_beta   90.00
_cell.angle_gamma   90.00
#
_symmetry.space_group_name_H-M   'P 1'
#
loop_
_entity.id
_entity.type
_entity.pdbx_description
1 polymer ?
#
loop_
_entity_poly.entity_id
_entity_poly.type
_entity_poly.pdbx_seq_one_letter_code
_entity_poly.pdbx_strand_id
1 'polypeptide(L)'
;MLNILITGARGQLGSSLRQLGSVSPNNYLATDVAELDITDAGAVLQTVKEQRIDVIVNCAAYTNVEKAEEDEPTADLLNHKAAAYLAAAAKETGATLIHVSTDYVFDGTAHTPYREDMATSPLGAYGRTKLAGEEAVKASGCRYLILRTAWLYSEYGNNFLKTMLRLTSERETLRVVFDQVGTPTYAGDLALAIFSLIETGRYAGNEGVYHFTDEGVCSWYDFAVEIAAAAGHGTCRIIPCHTSEYPTKAQRPAYSVLDKTRFKETFQMDIPHWREALIYCMKRLQRQ
;
A
#
# COMPACT_ATOMS: atom_id res chain seq x y z
N MET A 1 -8.05 -26.20 0.62
CA MET A 1 -8.72 -24.96 1.05
C MET A 1 -7.77 -24.27 2.02
N LEU A 2 -7.39 -23.03 1.73
CA LEU A 2 -6.45 -22.26 2.53
C LEU A 2 -7.21 -21.39 3.55
N ASN A 3 -6.60 -21.14 4.72
CA ASN A 3 -7.03 -20.15 5.69
C ASN A 3 -6.15 -18.91 5.55
N ILE A 4 -6.72 -17.78 5.20
CA ILE A 4 -6.03 -16.52 4.95
C ILE A 4 -6.44 -15.51 6.02
N LEU A 5 -5.46 -14.94 6.73
CA LEU A 5 -5.67 -13.85 7.67
C LEU A 5 -5.39 -12.51 6.97
N ILE A 6 -6.37 -11.61 6.95
CA ILE A 6 -6.19 -10.21 6.51
C ILE A 6 -6.17 -9.34 7.76
N THR A 7 -5.08 -8.60 8.00
CA THR A 7 -5.02 -7.56 9.03
C THR A 7 -5.30 -6.19 8.41
N GLY A 8 -5.83 -5.24 9.20
CA GLY A 8 -6.21 -3.92 8.68
C GLY A 8 -7.37 -4.01 7.65
N ALA A 9 -8.31 -4.91 7.86
CA ALA A 9 -9.38 -5.26 6.92
C ALA A 9 -10.39 -4.13 6.64
N ARG A 10 -10.38 -3.05 7.45
CA ARG A 10 -11.21 -1.85 7.23
C ARG A 10 -10.47 -0.74 6.48
N GLY A 11 -9.16 -0.90 6.24
CA GLY A 11 -8.36 -0.02 5.40
C GLY A 11 -8.67 -0.17 3.90
N GLN A 12 -8.01 0.64 3.05
CA GLN A 12 -8.23 0.65 1.61
C GLN A 12 -8.00 -0.73 0.97
N LEU A 13 -6.81 -1.28 1.16
CA LEU A 13 -6.41 -2.58 0.61
C LEU A 13 -7.17 -3.73 1.26
N GLY A 14 -7.28 -3.71 2.60
CA GLY A 14 -7.99 -4.75 3.34
C GLY A 14 -9.46 -4.87 2.95
N SER A 15 -10.15 -3.74 2.72
CA SER A 15 -11.55 -3.74 2.25
C SER A 15 -11.68 -4.35 0.85
N SER A 16 -10.75 -4.04 -0.06
CA SER A 16 -10.72 -4.62 -1.41
C SER A 16 -10.46 -6.13 -1.37
N LEU A 17 -9.50 -6.58 -0.55
CA LEU A 17 -9.21 -8.01 -0.37
C LEU A 17 -10.38 -8.76 0.27
N ARG A 18 -11.03 -8.18 1.28
CA ARG A 18 -12.21 -8.77 1.92
C ARG A 18 -13.34 -8.99 0.91
N GLN A 19 -13.55 -8.03 0.00
CA GLN A 19 -14.55 -8.17 -1.05
C GLN A 19 -14.21 -9.31 -2.03
N LEU A 20 -12.95 -9.42 -2.46
CA LEU A 20 -12.51 -10.52 -3.32
C LEU A 20 -12.58 -11.87 -2.59
N GLY A 21 -12.16 -11.92 -1.33
CA GLY A 21 -12.22 -13.13 -0.50
C GLY A 21 -13.65 -13.66 -0.28
N SER A 22 -14.67 -12.79 -0.32
CA SER A 22 -16.06 -13.20 -0.12
C SER A 22 -16.62 -14.13 -1.19
N VAL A 23 -15.98 -14.21 -2.35
CA VAL A 23 -16.38 -15.08 -3.47
C VAL A 23 -15.38 -16.22 -3.73
N SER A 24 -14.34 -16.33 -2.90
CA SER A 24 -13.33 -17.39 -2.98
C SER A 24 -13.80 -18.68 -2.33
N PRO A 25 -13.36 -19.86 -2.82
CA PRO A 25 -13.51 -21.12 -2.13
C PRO A 25 -12.60 -21.25 -0.89
N ASN A 26 -11.59 -20.39 -0.74
CA ASN A 26 -10.72 -20.32 0.42
C ASN A 26 -11.34 -19.49 1.56
N ASN A 27 -10.88 -19.71 2.78
CA ASN A 27 -11.40 -19.03 3.96
C ASN A 27 -10.59 -17.76 4.25
N TYR A 28 -11.19 -16.59 4.08
CA TYR A 28 -10.59 -15.28 4.36
C TYR A 28 -11.09 -14.74 5.70
N LEU A 29 -10.25 -14.81 6.74
CA LEU A 29 -10.49 -14.21 8.04
C LEU A 29 -10.04 -12.75 8.01
N ALA A 30 -11.00 -11.82 7.97
CA ALA A 30 -10.74 -10.38 7.92
C ALA A 30 -10.75 -9.79 9.34
N THR A 31 -9.64 -9.21 9.79
CA THR A 31 -9.49 -8.62 11.13
C THR A 31 -9.01 -7.17 11.07
N ASP A 32 -9.46 -6.39 12.03
CA ASP A 32 -8.95 -5.06 12.33
C ASP A 32 -8.65 -4.97 13.84
N VAL A 33 -8.25 -3.82 14.37
CA VAL A 33 -7.81 -3.68 15.76
C VAL A 33 -8.83 -4.21 16.78
N ALA A 34 -10.13 -4.16 16.48
CA ALA A 34 -11.17 -4.66 17.37
C ALA A 34 -11.22 -6.20 17.44
N GLU A 35 -10.90 -6.88 16.34
CA GLU A 35 -10.90 -8.34 16.24
C GLU A 35 -9.53 -8.94 16.57
N LEU A 36 -8.45 -8.24 16.19
CA LEU A 36 -7.06 -8.64 16.43
C LEU A 36 -6.17 -7.41 16.51
N ASP A 37 -5.72 -7.07 17.70
CA ASP A 37 -4.66 -6.09 17.88
C ASP A 37 -3.30 -6.72 17.50
N ILE A 38 -2.76 -6.32 16.36
CA ILE A 38 -1.48 -6.85 15.87
C ILE A 38 -0.26 -6.39 16.70
N THR A 39 -0.45 -5.46 17.63
CA THR A 39 0.60 -5.04 18.58
C THR A 39 0.72 -5.97 19.77
N ASP A 40 -0.22 -6.91 19.95
CA ASP A 40 -0.14 -8.00 20.91
C ASP A 40 0.41 -9.28 20.23
N ALA A 41 1.69 -9.56 20.49
CA ALA A 41 2.37 -10.74 19.93
C ALA A 41 1.70 -12.08 20.35
N GLY A 42 1.16 -12.13 21.57
CA GLY A 42 0.47 -13.31 22.10
C GLY A 42 -0.84 -13.57 21.35
N ALA A 43 -1.67 -12.53 21.20
CA ALA A 43 -2.92 -12.60 20.46
C ALA A 43 -2.70 -12.97 18.97
N VAL A 44 -1.67 -12.39 18.34
CA VAL A 44 -1.28 -12.72 16.97
C VAL A 44 -0.96 -14.21 16.83
N LEU A 45 -0.05 -14.72 17.66
CA LEU A 45 0.37 -16.12 17.59
C LEU A 45 -0.79 -17.07 17.88
N GLN A 46 -1.60 -16.77 18.89
CA GLN A 46 -2.78 -17.56 19.25
C GLN A 46 -3.76 -17.63 18.07
N THR A 47 -4.09 -16.47 17.46
CA THR A 47 -5.03 -16.41 16.32
C THR A 47 -4.50 -17.22 15.13
N VAL A 48 -3.21 -17.08 14.78
CA VAL A 48 -2.61 -17.80 13.65
C VAL A 48 -2.65 -19.30 13.86
N LYS A 49 -2.40 -19.78 15.10
CA LYS A 49 -2.47 -21.21 15.46
C LYS A 49 -3.90 -21.75 15.47
N GLU A 50 -4.81 -21.09 16.19
CA GLU A 50 -6.19 -21.58 16.39
C GLU A 50 -6.97 -21.61 15.06
N GLN A 51 -6.77 -20.59 14.22
CA GLN A 51 -7.40 -20.49 12.91
C GLN A 51 -6.65 -21.27 11.82
N ARG A 52 -5.52 -21.92 12.15
CA ARG A 52 -4.69 -22.69 11.22
C ARG A 52 -4.36 -21.91 9.96
N ILE A 53 -3.88 -20.68 10.14
CA ILE A 53 -3.63 -19.74 9.04
C ILE A 53 -2.49 -20.25 8.17
N ASP A 54 -2.74 -20.33 6.85
CA ASP A 54 -1.75 -20.68 5.84
C ASP A 54 -1.04 -19.46 5.25
N VAL A 55 -1.78 -18.34 5.13
CA VAL A 55 -1.28 -17.07 4.58
C VAL A 55 -1.75 -15.91 5.43
N ILE A 56 -0.81 -15.04 5.80
CA ILE A 56 -1.10 -13.76 6.47
C ILE A 56 -0.91 -12.65 5.44
N VAL A 57 -1.93 -11.81 5.22
CA VAL A 57 -1.82 -10.60 4.42
C VAL A 57 -1.86 -9.39 5.35
N ASN A 58 -0.70 -8.79 5.59
CA ASN A 58 -0.59 -7.61 6.45
C ASN A 58 -0.87 -6.32 5.67
N CYS A 59 -2.12 -5.85 5.76
CA CYS A 59 -2.55 -4.54 5.24
C CYS A 59 -2.58 -3.46 6.32
N ALA A 60 -2.38 -3.80 7.59
CA ALA A 60 -2.36 -2.85 8.68
C ALA A 60 -1.04 -2.07 8.69
N ALA A 61 -1.14 -0.75 8.83
CA ALA A 61 0.01 0.14 8.95
C ALA A 61 -0.39 1.49 9.53
N TYR A 62 0.57 2.17 10.16
CA TYR A 62 0.47 3.60 10.44
C TYR A 62 0.82 4.37 9.16
N THR A 63 -0.18 4.89 8.45
CA THR A 63 0.00 5.47 7.11
C THR A 63 -0.04 7.00 7.07
N ASN A 64 -0.28 7.66 8.21
CA ASN A 64 -0.26 9.12 8.26
C ASN A 64 1.17 9.64 8.33
N VAL A 65 1.73 9.96 7.15
CA VAL A 65 3.13 10.38 6.98
C VAL A 65 3.47 11.62 7.84
N GLU A 66 2.56 12.61 7.88
CA GLU A 66 2.78 13.85 8.67
C GLU A 66 2.77 13.59 10.18
N LYS A 67 1.83 12.77 10.66
CA LYS A 67 1.75 12.42 12.08
C LYS A 67 2.86 11.48 12.51
N ALA A 68 3.44 10.68 11.62
CA ALA A 68 4.55 9.82 11.95
C ALA A 68 5.81 10.61 12.39
N GLU A 69 5.98 11.83 11.88
CA GLU A 69 7.06 12.73 12.34
C GLU A 69 6.85 13.23 13.78
N GLU A 70 5.60 13.26 14.25
CA GLU A 70 5.24 13.71 15.59
C GLU A 70 5.14 12.53 16.59
N ASP A 71 4.80 11.34 16.09
CA ASP A 71 4.54 10.15 16.90
C ASP A 71 5.22 8.90 16.26
N GLU A 72 6.55 9.01 16.12
CA GLU A 72 7.37 7.90 15.62
C GLU A 72 7.25 6.64 16.48
N PRO A 73 7.10 6.70 17.84
CA PRO A 73 6.90 5.49 18.63
C PRO A 73 5.66 4.68 18.26
N THR A 74 4.52 5.32 17.99
CA THR A 74 3.31 4.62 17.54
C THR A 74 3.48 4.10 16.12
N ALA A 75 4.13 4.87 15.24
CA ALA A 75 4.46 4.41 13.89
C ALA A 75 5.41 3.19 13.92
N ASP A 76 6.44 3.18 14.79
CA ASP A 76 7.33 2.04 14.98
C ASP A 76 6.60 0.81 15.54
N LEU A 77 5.71 1.02 16.51
CA LEU A 77 4.91 -0.08 17.05
C LEU A 77 4.10 -0.80 15.98
N LEU A 78 3.41 -0.05 15.11
CA LEU A 78 2.53 -0.62 14.08
C LEU A 78 3.29 -1.06 12.82
N ASN A 79 4.27 -0.29 12.36
CA ASN A 79 4.94 -0.57 11.09
C ASN A 79 6.11 -1.56 11.23
N HIS A 80 6.77 -1.58 12.40
CA HIS A 80 7.93 -2.41 12.67
C HIS A 80 7.61 -3.58 13.61
N LYS A 81 7.26 -3.30 14.90
CA LYS A 81 7.10 -4.36 15.90
C LYS A 81 5.95 -5.30 15.58
N ALA A 82 4.80 -4.77 15.16
CA ALA A 82 3.68 -5.60 14.76
C ALA A 82 4.00 -6.46 13.52
N ALA A 83 4.75 -5.92 12.55
CA ALA A 83 5.24 -6.70 11.41
C ALA A 83 6.18 -7.84 11.87
N ALA A 84 7.05 -7.58 12.85
CA ALA A 84 7.90 -8.59 13.45
C ALA A 84 7.08 -9.69 14.17
N TYR A 85 6.01 -9.35 14.87
CA TYR A 85 5.14 -10.31 15.54
C TYR A 85 4.40 -11.21 14.55
N LEU A 86 3.88 -10.64 13.46
CA LEU A 86 3.26 -11.40 12.38
C LEU A 86 4.26 -12.34 11.70
N ALA A 87 5.50 -11.88 11.47
CA ALA A 87 6.56 -12.68 10.89
C ALA A 87 7.00 -13.84 11.81
N ALA A 88 7.09 -13.59 13.13
CA ALA A 88 7.38 -14.61 14.12
C ALA A 88 6.29 -15.69 14.18
N ALA A 89 5.01 -15.28 14.18
CA ALA A 89 3.88 -16.20 14.13
C ALA A 89 3.87 -17.01 12.83
N ALA A 90 4.14 -16.38 11.68
CA ALA A 90 4.28 -17.07 10.40
C ALA A 90 5.42 -18.10 10.42
N LYS A 91 6.56 -17.74 11.01
CA LYS A 91 7.70 -18.68 11.16
C LYS A 91 7.36 -19.89 12.00
N GLU A 92 6.70 -19.67 13.15
CA GLU A 92 6.38 -20.73 14.10
C GLU A 92 5.34 -21.71 13.55
N THR A 93 4.37 -21.21 12.77
CA THR A 93 3.28 -22.04 12.22
C THR A 93 3.55 -22.56 10.81
N GLY A 94 4.58 -22.06 10.14
CA GLY A 94 4.85 -22.39 8.73
C GLY A 94 3.96 -21.64 7.75
N ALA A 95 3.21 -20.61 8.19
CA ALA A 95 2.45 -19.75 7.30
C ALA A 95 3.37 -18.89 6.40
N THR A 96 2.81 -18.32 5.33
CA THR A 96 3.51 -17.33 4.50
C THR A 96 2.99 -15.93 4.83
N LEU A 97 3.90 -14.97 5.02
CA LEU A 97 3.54 -13.57 5.26
C LEU A 97 3.65 -12.75 3.96
N ILE A 98 2.54 -12.17 3.51
CA ILE A 98 2.51 -11.13 2.48
C ILE A 98 2.43 -9.78 3.21
N HIS A 99 3.54 -9.01 3.18
CA HIS A 99 3.65 -7.73 3.89
C HIS A 99 3.66 -6.56 2.91
N VAL A 100 2.75 -5.61 3.09
CA VAL A 100 2.69 -4.41 2.25
C VAL A 100 3.60 -3.32 2.81
N SER A 101 4.53 -2.85 1.98
CA SER A 101 5.48 -1.79 2.28
C SER A 101 5.29 -0.58 1.36
N THR A 102 6.27 0.31 1.26
CA THR A 102 6.14 1.63 0.64
C THR A 102 7.37 2.02 -0.18
N ASP A 103 7.16 2.93 -1.13
CA ASP A 103 8.18 3.68 -1.85
C ASP A 103 9.00 4.63 -0.96
N TYR A 104 8.47 5.03 0.21
CA TYR A 104 9.16 5.89 1.19
C TYR A 104 10.40 5.25 1.83
N VAL A 105 10.71 4.00 1.52
CA VAL A 105 11.98 3.38 1.89
C VAL A 105 13.16 3.93 1.10
N PHE A 106 12.91 4.66 0.00
CA PHE A 106 13.91 5.31 -0.84
C PHE A 106 14.04 6.81 -0.56
N ASP A 107 15.18 7.41 -0.92
CA ASP A 107 15.49 8.83 -0.69
C ASP A 107 14.86 9.81 -1.71
N GLY A 108 14.33 9.30 -2.82
CA GLY A 108 13.70 10.14 -3.84
C GLY A 108 14.68 10.89 -4.74
N THR A 109 15.95 10.53 -4.77
CA THR A 109 17.01 11.22 -5.56
C THR A 109 17.29 10.55 -6.91
N ALA A 110 16.72 9.38 -7.18
CA ALA A 110 16.89 8.70 -8.46
C ALA A 110 16.24 9.46 -9.62
N HIS A 111 16.70 9.18 -10.82
CA HIS A 111 16.16 9.67 -12.09
C HIS A 111 15.73 8.54 -13.04
N THR A 112 15.79 7.31 -12.54
CA THR A 112 15.27 6.09 -13.16
C THR A 112 14.44 5.33 -12.13
N PRO A 113 13.48 4.48 -12.55
CA PRO A 113 12.66 3.73 -11.60
C PRO A 113 13.50 2.93 -10.60
N TYR A 114 13.11 2.99 -9.32
CA TYR A 114 13.74 2.23 -8.26
C TYR A 114 13.50 0.74 -8.45
N ARG A 115 14.57 -0.06 -8.46
CA ARG A 115 14.49 -1.53 -8.43
C ARG A 115 14.58 -2.03 -7.00
N GLU A 116 14.13 -3.26 -6.78
CA GLU A 116 14.10 -3.90 -5.47
C GLU A 116 15.48 -4.08 -4.82
N ASP A 117 16.54 -4.17 -5.65
CA ASP A 117 17.94 -4.34 -5.23
C ASP A 117 18.69 -3.01 -4.94
N MET A 118 18.04 -1.87 -5.20
CA MET A 118 18.66 -0.56 -4.91
C MET A 118 18.68 -0.29 -3.41
N ALA A 119 19.72 0.45 -2.98
CA ALA A 119 19.88 0.83 -1.57
C ALA A 119 18.70 1.67 -1.09
N THR A 120 18.18 1.31 0.09
CA THR A 120 17.14 2.07 0.77
C THR A 120 17.75 3.17 1.64
N SER A 121 17.12 4.34 1.70
CA SER A 121 17.55 5.50 2.49
C SER A 121 16.34 6.40 2.82
N PRO A 122 15.45 5.97 3.73
CA PRO A 122 14.22 6.69 4.03
C PRO A 122 14.48 8.06 4.65
N LEU A 123 13.75 9.09 4.21
CA LEU A 123 13.92 10.47 4.64
C LEU A 123 13.19 10.79 5.96
N GLY A 124 12.03 10.18 6.19
CA GLY A 124 11.15 10.50 7.32
C GLY A 124 10.81 9.28 8.19
N ALA A 125 10.13 9.52 9.32
CA ALA A 125 9.76 8.52 10.32
C ALA A 125 8.88 7.40 9.72
N TYR A 126 7.94 7.74 8.85
CA TYR A 126 7.12 6.75 8.15
C TYR A 126 7.98 5.76 7.35
N GLY A 127 8.87 6.27 6.50
CA GLY A 127 9.77 5.43 5.71
C GLY A 127 10.71 4.59 6.56
N ARG A 128 11.30 5.18 7.64
CA ARG A 128 12.19 4.46 8.56
C ARG A 128 11.48 3.31 9.26
N THR A 129 10.28 3.54 9.79
CA THR A 129 9.51 2.51 10.51
C THR A 129 9.02 1.41 9.57
N LYS A 130 8.62 1.74 8.33
CA LYS A 130 8.26 0.74 7.32
C LYS A 130 9.46 -0.11 6.91
N LEU A 131 10.63 0.51 6.69
CA LEU A 131 11.86 -0.22 6.38
C LEU A 131 12.28 -1.14 7.53
N ALA A 132 12.21 -0.67 8.77
CA ALA A 132 12.48 -1.51 9.95
C ALA A 132 11.55 -2.75 9.99
N GLY A 133 10.29 -2.59 9.59
CA GLY A 133 9.35 -3.71 9.42
C GLY A 133 9.79 -4.69 8.34
N GLU A 134 10.23 -4.21 7.16
CA GLU A 134 10.79 -5.09 6.12
C GLU A 134 11.98 -5.90 6.63
N GLU A 135 12.92 -5.24 7.32
CA GLU A 135 14.12 -5.90 7.86
C GLU A 135 13.76 -6.93 8.94
N ALA A 136 12.78 -6.64 9.80
CA ALA A 136 12.29 -7.58 10.79
C ALA A 136 11.65 -8.82 10.13
N VAL A 137 10.86 -8.62 9.06
CA VAL A 137 10.27 -9.72 8.28
C VAL A 137 11.37 -10.58 7.66
N LYS A 138 12.36 -9.97 6.99
CA LYS A 138 13.50 -10.68 6.38
C LYS A 138 14.31 -11.48 7.41
N ALA A 139 14.60 -10.87 8.56
CA ALA A 139 15.38 -11.46 9.64
C ALA A 139 14.66 -12.61 10.36
N SER A 140 13.32 -12.66 10.32
CA SER A 140 12.53 -13.70 11.02
C SER A 140 12.77 -15.12 10.50
N GLY A 141 13.16 -15.24 9.22
CA GLY A 141 13.30 -16.52 8.53
C GLY A 141 11.96 -17.20 8.22
N CYS A 142 10.83 -16.50 8.26
CA CYS A 142 9.55 -16.98 7.73
C CYS A 142 9.56 -16.96 6.19
N ARG A 143 8.61 -17.64 5.57
CA ARG A 143 8.31 -17.44 4.15
C ARG A 143 7.60 -16.12 3.99
N TYR A 144 8.04 -15.25 3.07
CA TYR A 144 7.45 -13.93 2.91
C TYR A 144 7.47 -13.42 1.47
N LEU A 145 6.46 -12.57 1.15
CA LEU A 145 6.51 -11.63 0.07
C LEU A 145 6.35 -10.22 0.67
N ILE A 146 7.29 -9.32 0.37
CA ILE A 146 7.17 -7.90 0.69
C ILE A 146 6.78 -7.19 -0.61
N LEU A 147 5.64 -6.49 -0.59
CA LEU A 147 5.15 -5.71 -1.73
C LEU A 147 5.28 -4.23 -1.41
N ARG A 148 6.28 -3.55 -1.99
CA ARG A 148 6.38 -2.08 -1.92
C ARG A 148 5.40 -1.47 -2.92
N THR A 149 4.59 -0.55 -2.46
CA THR A 149 3.63 0.19 -3.28
C THR A 149 3.75 1.69 -3.06
N ALA A 150 3.08 2.49 -3.89
CA ALA A 150 3.12 3.95 -3.83
C ALA A 150 1.73 4.55 -4.08
N TRP A 151 1.43 5.70 -3.47
CA TRP A 151 0.28 6.54 -3.76
C TRP A 151 -1.06 5.78 -3.81
N LEU A 152 -1.27 4.91 -2.81
CA LEU A 152 -2.44 4.05 -2.76
C LEU A 152 -3.74 4.84 -2.60
N TYR A 153 -4.72 4.58 -3.45
CA TYR A 153 -6.05 5.16 -3.40
C TYR A 153 -7.13 4.13 -3.69
N SER A 154 -8.36 4.42 -3.26
CA SER A 154 -9.51 3.56 -3.50
C SER A 154 -10.84 4.28 -3.25
N GLU A 155 -11.93 3.59 -3.48
CA GLU A 155 -13.28 3.98 -3.03
C GLU A 155 -13.45 3.90 -1.51
N TYR A 156 -12.53 3.25 -0.77
CA TYR A 156 -12.56 3.11 0.69
C TYR A 156 -11.65 4.11 1.39
N GLY A 157 -11.96 4.39 2.66
CA GLY A 157 -11.13 5.23 3.53
C GLY A 157 -10.94 6.67 3.03
N ASN A 158 -9.94 7.35 3.59
CA ASN A 158 -9.51 8.68 3.18
C ASN A 158 -8.25 8.57 2.33
N ASN A 159 -8.22 9.29 1.19
CA ASN A 159 -7.09 9.27 0.26
C ASN A 159 -7.05 10.52 -0.61
N PHE A 160 -6.03 10.65 -1.44
CA PHE A 160 -5.84 11.81 -2.32
C PHE A 160 -6.99 11.96 -3.33
N LEU A 161 -7.48 10.86 -3.94
CA LEU A 161 -8.61 10.89 -4.87
C LEU A 161 -9.83 11.57 -4.24
N LYS A 162 -10.28 11.09 -3.08
CA LYS A 162 -11.46 11.65 -2.39
C LYS A 162 -11.24 13.10 -1.96
N THR A 163 -10.02 13.43 -1.55
CA THR A 163 -9.65 14.80 -1.21
C THR A 163 -9.76 15.72 -2.42
N MET A 164 -9.25 15.30 -3.58
CA MET A 164 -9.34 16.09 -4.81
C MET A 164 -10.77 16.20 -5.30
N LEU A 165 -11.56 15.13 -5.28
CA LEU A 165 -12.99 15.19 -5.64
C LEU A 165 -13.74 16.23 -4.83
N ARG A 166 -13.53 16.26 -3.51
CA ARG A 166 -14.15 17.25 -2.63
C ARG A 166 -13.64 18.66 -2.93
N LEU A 167 -12.32 18.87 -2.95
CA LEU A 167 -11.74 20.20 -3.10
C LEU A 167 -12.04 20.82 -4.47
N THR A 168 -12.04 20.03 -5.55
CA THR A 168 -12.33 20.51 -6.89
C THR A 168 -13.82 20.80 -7.12
N SER A 169 -14.72 20.26 -6.29
CA SER A 169 -16.14 20.62 -6.30
C SER A 169 -16.46 21.88 -5.48
N GLU A 170 -15.63 22.19 -4.45
CA GLU A 170 -15.88 23.27 -3.49
C GLU A 170 -15.12 24.56 -3.81
N ARG A 171 -14.02 24.49 -4.58
CA ARG A 171 -13.08 25.62 -4.78
C ARG A 171 -13.00 26.04 -6.24
N GLU A 172 -12.86 27.35 -6.45
CA GLU A 172 -12.58 27.91 -7.78
C GLU A 172 -11.12 27.69 -8.20
N THR A 173 -10.21 27.62 -7.23
CA THR A 173 -8.77 27.45 -7.48
C THR A 173 -8.16 26.51 -6.46
N LEU A 174 -7.28 25.61 -6.93
CA LEU A 174 -6.54 24.68 -6.10
C LEU A 174 -5.07 24.63 -6.55
N ARG A 175 -4.12 24.73 -5.61
CA ARG A 175 -2.70 24.56 -5.89
C ARG A 175 -2.27 23.13 -5.53
N VAL A 176 -1.59 22.46 -6.45
CA VAL A 176 -1.13 21.07 -6.26
C VAL A 176 0.34 20.93 -6.71
N VAL A 177 1.11 20.21 -5.92
CA VAL A 177 2.54 20.00 -6.14
C VAL A 177 2.79 19.22 -7.44
N PHE A 178 3.71 19.72 -8.29
CA PHE A 178 4.04 19.09 -9.58
C PHE A 178 5.47 18.52 -9.65
N ASP A 179 6.35 18.89 -8.71
CA ASP A 179 7.76 18.46 -8.64
C ASP A 179 7.97 17.24 -7.72
N GLN A 180 6.90 16.52 -7.39
CA GLN A 180 6.93 15.18 -6.81
C GLN A 180 6.31 14.21 -7.81
N VAL A 181 7.11 13.23 -8.23
CA VAL A 181 6.78 12.31 -9.34
C VAL A 181 6.75 10.87 -8.85
N GLY A 182 5.68 10.16 -9.14
CA GLY A 182 5.45 8.79 -8.71
C GLY A 182 4.41 8.09 -9.58
N THR A 183 3.79 7.04 -9.05
CA THR A 183 2.72 6.32 -9.72
C THR A 183 1.55 6.12 -8.77
N PRO A 184 0.35 6.62 -9.07
CA PRO A 184 -0.85 6.26 -8.33
C PRO A 184 -1.13 4.76 -8.44
N THR A 185 -1.54 4.14 -7.34
CA THR A 185 -1.89 2.72 -7.30
C THR A 185 -3.31 2.56 -6.80
N TYR A 186 -4.16 1.95 -7.60
CA TYR A 186 -5.50 1.58 -7.17
C TYR A 186 -5.42 0.36 -6.24
N ALA A 187 -5.95 0.49 -5.03
CA ALA A 187 -5.91 -0.59 -4.04
C ALA A 187 -6.65 -1.85 -4.50
N GLY A 188 -7.64 -1.70 -5.41
CA GLY A 188 -8.32 -2.82 -6.04
C GLY A 188 -7.40 -3.67 -6.91
N ASP A 189 -6.46 -3.04 -7.64
CA ASP A 189 -5.51 -3.75 -8.51
C ASP A 189 -4.45 -4.47 -7.69
N LEU A 190 -3.90 -3.82 -6.64
CA LEU A 190 -3.01 -4.49 -5.70
C LEU A 190 -3.72 -5.64 -4.96
N ALA A 191 -4.99 -5.45 -4.58
CA ALA A 191 -5.79 -6.51 -3.96
C ALA A 191 -6.00 -7.69 -4.91
N LEU A 192 -6.32 -7.42 -6.18
CA LEU A 192 -6.51 -8.45 -7.20
C LEU A 192 -5.20 -9.22 -7.45
N ALA A 193 -4.07 -8.52 -7.47
CA ALA A 193 -2.75 -9.15 -7.60
C ALA A 193 -2.48 -10.10 -6.42
N ILE A 194 -2.61 -9.63 -5.17
CA ILE A 194 -2.42 -10.45 -3.96
C ILE A 194 -3.40 -11.64 -3.96
N PHE A 195 -4.68 -11.39 -4.24
CA PHE A 195 -5.70 -12.42 -4.32
C PHE A 195 -5.34 -13.49 -5.36
N SER A 196 -4.94 -13.09 -6.57
CA SER A 196 -4.53 -14.01 -7.62
C SER A 196 -3.31 -14.85 -7.23
N LEU A 197 -2.30 -14.25 -6.56
CA LEU A 197 -1.15 -14.99 -6.04
C LEU A 197 -1.56 -16.08 -5.05
N ILE A 198 -2.52 -15.78 -4.17
CA ILE A 198 -3.03 -16.74 -3.17
C ILE A 198 -3.84 -17.84 -3.85
N GLU A 199 -4.82 -17.49 -4.69
CA GLU A 199 -5.73 -18.45 -5.32
C GLU A 199 -5.00 -19.41 -6.28
N THR A 200 -3.92 -18.94 -6.92
CA THR A 200 -3.11 -19.76 -7.84
C THR A 200 -1.91 -20.44 -7.17
N GLY A 201 -1.66 -20.14 -5.88
CA GLY A 201 -0.50 -20.68 -5.15
C GLY A 201 0.86 -20.11 -5.60
N ARG A 202 0.89 -19.07 -6.48
CA ARG A 202 2.14 -18.52 -7.03
C ARG A 202 2.99 -17.77 -6.01
N TYR A 203 2.47 -17.49 -4.83
CA TYR A 203 3.25 -16.91 -3.73
C TYR A 203 4.31 -17.90 -3.19
N ALA A 204 4.06 -19.20 -3.29
CA ALA A 204 4.95 -20.22 -2.73
C ALA A 204 6.17 -20.43 -3.63
N GLY A 205 7.36 -20.42 -3.02
CA GLY A 205 8.64 -20.59 -3.73
C GLY A 205 9.13 -19.31 -4.45
N ASN A 206 8.42 -18.19 -4.25
CA ASN A 206 8.77 -16.89 -4.82
C ASN A 206 8.99 -15.85 -3.72
N GLU A 207 9.60 -16.26 -2.60
CA GLU A 207 9.90 -15.37 -1.49
C GLU A 207 10.80 -14.22 -1.92
N GLY A 208 10.53 -13.01 -1.40
CA GLY A 208 11.34 -11.85 -1.71
C GLY A 208 10.62 -10.52 -1.59
N VAL A 209 11.32 -9.48 -2.04
CA VAL A 209 10.80 -8.12 -2.16
C VAL A 209 10.40 -7.87 -3.61
N TYR A 210 9.24 -7.28 -3.81
CA TYR A 210 8.70 -6.94 -5.12
C TYR A 210 8.08 -5.55 -5.08
N HIS A 211 8.06 -4.88 -6.23
CA HIS A 211 7.38 -3.62 -6.40
C HIS A 211 6.06 -3.83 -7.14
N PHE A 212 4.99 -3.20 -6.63
CA PHE A 212 3.70 -3.17 -7.30
C PHE A 212 3.08 -1.77 -7.21
N THR A 213 2.96 -1.11 -8.35
CA THR A 213 2.13 0.09 -8.58
C THR A 213 1.43 -0.10 -9.92
N ASP A 214 0.41 0.68 -10.22
CA ASP A 214 -0.11 0.71 -11.58
C ASP A 214 0.97 1.16 -12.57
N GLU A 215 0.79 0.96 -13.87
CA GLU A 215 1.74 1.42 -14.89
C GLU A 215 1.61 2.92 -15.15
N GLY A 216 2.68 3.51 -15.67
CA GLY A 216 2.76 4.93 -15.98
C GLY A 216 3.39 5.76 -14.85
N VAL A 217 3.51 7.05 -15.09
CA VAL A 217 4.16 8.01 -14.19
C VAL A 217 3.42 9.35 -14.28
N CYS A 218 3.25 10.03 -13.15
CA CYS A 218 2.68 11.38 -13.12
C CYS A 218 3.14 12.14 -11.87
N SER A 219 2.89 13.45 -11.84
CA SER A 219 2.96 14.26 -10.62
C SER A 219 1.63 14.23 -9.85
N TRP A 220 1.62 14.71 -8.60
CA TRP A 220 0.37 14.94 -7.87
C TRP A 220 -0.55 15.93 -8.60
N TYR A 221 0.05 16.93 -9.28
CA TYR A 221 -0.69 17.86 -10.12
C TYR A 221 -1.40 17.15 -11.28
N ASP A 222 -0.69 16.31 -12.05
CA ASP A 222 -1.28 15.56 -13.15
C ASP A 222 -2.41 14.66 -12.66
N PHE A 223 -2.20 13.97 -11.54
CA PHE A 223 -3.22 13.11 -10.95
C PHE A 223 -4.45 13.91 -10.51
N ALA A 224 -4.28 15.09 -9.91
CA ALA A 224 -5.40 15.97 -9.54
C ALA A 224 -6.19 16.47 -10.76
N VAL A 225 -5.49 16.81 -11.86
CA VAL A 225 -6.13 17.23 -13.13
C VAL A 225 -6.97 16.11 -13.72
N GLU A 226 -6.45 14.89 -13.77
CA GLU A 226 -7.19 13.72 -14.28
C GLU A 226 -8.40 13.37 -13.38
N ILE A 227 -8.27 13.48 -12.06
CA ILE A 227 -9.39 13.28 -11.12
C ILE A 227 -10.50 14.29 -11.40
N ALA A 228 -10.16 15.59 -11.52
CA ALA A 228 -11.14 16.64 -11.80
C ALA A 228 -11.82 16.44 -13.16
N ALA A 229 -11.06 16.08 -14.19
CA ALA A 229 -11.59 15.77 -15.52
C ALA A 229 -12.57 14.57 -15.48
N ALA A 230 -12.19 13.49 -14.81
CA ALA A 230 -13.02 12.29 -14.67
C ALA A 230 -14.30 12.54 -13.85
N ALA A 231 -14.28 13.54 -12.93
CA ALA A 231 -15.43 13.95 -12.14
C ALA A 231 -16.32 15.00 -12.84
N GLY A 232 -15.90 15.56 -13.98
CA GLY A 232 -16.60 16.66 -14.64
C GLY A 232 -16.47 18.00 -13.91
N HIS A 233 -15.48 18.17 -13.02
CA HIS A 233 -15.26 19.40 -12.22
C HIS A 233 -14.46 20.45 -13.01
N GLY A 234 -14.96 20.87 -14.19
CA GLY A 234 -14.27 21.80 -15.09
C GLY A 234 -14.20 23.26 -14.61
N THR A 235 -14.87 23.62 -13.53
CA THR A 235 -14.89 24.99 -12.99
C THR A 235 -13.71 25.29 -12.06
N CYS A 236 -13.12 24.28 -11.43
CA CYS A 236 -11.98 24.46 -10.56
C CYS A 236 -10.68 24.57 -11.37
N ARG A 237 -9.99 25.69 -11.24
CA ARG A 237 -8.66 25.88 -11.84
C ARG A 237 -7.59 25.25 -10.97
N ILE A 238 -7.00 24.14 -11.42
CA ILE A 238 -5.86 23.49 -10.75
C ILE A 238 -4.57 24.16 -11.25
N ILE A 239 -3.76 24.66 -10.31
CA ILE A 239 -2.52 25.38 -10.58
C ILE A 239 -1.34 24.58 -10.03
N PRO A 240 -0.29 24.28 -10.83
CA PRO A 240 0.90 23.63 -10.31
C PRO A 240 1.65 24.54 -9.33
N CYS A 241 2.27 23.94 -8.31
CA CYS A 241 3.16 24.64 -7.40
C CYS A 241 4.36 23.75 -7.05
N HIS A 242 5.46 24.37 -6.61
CA HIS A 242 6.62 23.63 -6.12
C HIS A 242 6.40 23.12 -4.71
N THR A 243 7.10 22.05 -4.33
CA THR A 243 7.14 21.53 -2.96
C THR A 243 7.53 22.60 -1.95
N SER A 244 8.46 23.51 -2.29
CA SER A 244 8.88 24.64 -1.46
C SER A 244 7.76 25.64 -1.16
N GLU A 245 6.70 25.68 -1.97
CA GLU A 245 5.52 26.55 -1.78
C GLU A 245 4.40 25.84 -1.00
N TYR A 246 4.58 24.55 -0.68
CA TYR A 246 3.61 23.73 0.05
C TYR A 246 4.28 23.09 1.26
N PRO A 247 4.52 23.85 2.35
CA PRO A 247 5.25 23.35 3.51
C PRO A 247 4.53 22.17 4.17
N THR A 248 5.26 21.08 4.38
CA THR A 248 4.83 19.87 5.09
C THR A 248 5.86 19.54 6.16
N LYS A 249 5.44 18.84 7.23
CA LYS A 249 6.37 18.37 8.28
C LYS A 249 7.23 17.23 7.77
N ALA A 250 6.59 16.28 7.08
CA ALA A 250 7.29 15.15 6.51
C ALA A 250 7.98 15.54 5.19
N GLN A 251 9.24 15.16 5.07
CA GLN A 251 9.95 15.25 3.81
C GLN A 251 9.46 14.16 2.84
N ARG A 252 8.97 14.58 1.68
CA ARG A 252 8.46 13.68 0.64
C ARG A 252 9.50 13.47 -0.46
N PRO A 253 9.66 12.25 -0.98
CA PRO A 253 10.58 12.01 -2.09
C PRO A 253 10.13 12.80 -3.34
N ALA A 254 11.09 13.44 -4.01
CA ALA A 254 10.82 14.14 -5.27
C ALA A 254 10.53 13.13 -6.41
N TYR A 255 11.12 11.94 -6.33
CA TYR A 255 10.92 10.85 -7.29
C TYR A 255 10.69 9.54 -6.56
N SER A 256 9.56 8.86 -6.81
CA SER A 256 9.19 7.61 -6.15
C SER A 256 8.67 6.53 -7.11
N VAL A 257 9.02 6.62 -8.39
CA VAL A 257 8.62 5.62 -9.38
C VAL A 257 9.32 4.30 -9.11
N LEU A 258 8.53 3.23 -8.98
CA LEU A 258 9.00 1.87 -8.75
C LEU A 258 9.05 1.07 -10.06
N ASP A 259 10.12 0.31 -10.26
CA ASP A 259 10.24 -0.67 -11.34
C ASP A 259 9.46 -1.94 -10.96
N LYS A 260 8.53 -2.39 -11.80
CA LYS A 260 7.66 -3.55 -11.59
C LYS A 260 8.09 -4.77 -12.42
N THR A 261 9.20 -4.68 -13.12
CA THR A 261 9.65 -5.74 -14.05
C THR A 261 9.78 -7.08 -13.34
N ARG A 262 10.42 -7.10 -12.17
CA ARG A 262 10.58 -8.33 -11.38
C ARG A 262 9.24 -8.95 -11.00
N PHE A 263 8.26 -8.15 -10.55
CA PHE A 263 6.92 -8.64 -10.21
C PHE A 263 6.24 -9.25 -11.43
N LYS A 264 6.20 -8.53 -12.56
CA LYS A 264 5.56 -8.98 -13.81
C LYS A 264 6.18 -10.27 -14.35
N GLU A 265 7.52 -10.35 -14.37
CA GLU A 265 8.23 -11.53 -14.87
C GLU A 265 8.07 -12.75 -13.94
N THR A 266 8.16 -12.56 -12.61
CA THR A 266 8.03 -13.67 -11.66
C THR A 266 6.63 -14.25 -11.64
N PHE A 267 5.61 -13.37 -11.65
CA PHE A 267 4.23 -13.81 -11.45
C PHE A 267 3.43 -13.90 -12.75
N GLN A 268 4.03 -13.53 -13.90
CA GLN A 268 3.38 -13.51 -15.22
C GLN A 268 2.01 -12.80 -15.15
N MET A 269 2.04 -11.58 -14.61
CA MET A 269 0.86 -10.73 -14.41
C MET A 269 1.04 -9.40 -15.12
N ASP A 270 0.00 -8.98 -15.84
CA ASP A 270 -0.12 -7.64 -16.38
C ASP A 270 -0.62 -6.68 -15.31
N ILE A 271 -0.18 -5.42 -15.39
CA ILE A 271 -0.58 -4.35 -14.48
C ILE A 271 -1.26 -3.27 -15.33
N PRO A 272 -2.45 -2.78 -14.95
CA PRO A 272 -3.15 -1.74 -15.69
C PRO A 272 -2.43 -0.39 -15.59
N HIS A 273 -2.69 0.50 -16.55
CA HIS A 273 -2.21 1.88 -16.47
C HIS A 273 -3.04 2.67 -15.44
N TRP A 274 -2.40 3.55 -14.66
CA TRP A 274 -3.05 4.29 -13.57
C TRP A 274 -4.28 5.09 -14.00
N ARG A 275 -4.36 5.57 -15.25
CA ARG A 275 -5.55 6.25 -15.77
C ARG A 275 -6.75 5.32 -15.93
N GLU A 276 -6.51 4.10 -16.39
CA GLU A 276 -7.56 3.08 -16.50
C GLU A 276 -8.07 2.67 -15.13
N ALA A 277 -7.14 2.46 -14.20
CA ALA A 277 -7.42 2.18 -12.79
C ALA A 277 -8.22 3.31 -12.13
N LEU A 278 -7.87 4.59 -12.39
CA LEU A 278 -8.62 5.75 -11.91
C LEU A 278 -10.06 5.74 -12.42
N ILE A 279 -10.27 5.55 -13.72
CA ILE A 279 -11.62 5.49 -14.33
C ILE A 279 -12.44 4.36 -13.70
N TYR A 280 -11.80 3.20 -13.47
CA TYR A 280 -12.47 2.06 -12.83
C TYR A 280 -12.87 2.38 -11.40
N CYS A 281 -11.96 2.95 -10.59
CA CYS A 281 -12.23 3.37 -9.22
C CYS A 281 -13.37 4.41 -9.16
N MET A 282 -13.38 5.39 -10.06
CA MET A 282 -14.44 6.41 -10.15
C MET A 282 -15.82 5.81 -10.41
N LYS A 283 -15.91 4.82 -11.32
CA LYS A 283 -17.16 4.08 -11.57
C LYS A 283 -17.65 3.31 -10.33
N ARG A 284 -16.73 2.78 -9.52
CA ARG A 284 -17.08 2.09 -8.28
C ARG A 284 -17.57 3.05 -7.20
N LEU A 285 -16.94 4.23 -7.07
CA LEU A 285 -17.40 5.29 -6.17
C LEU A 285 -18.83 5.75 -6.46
N GLN A 286 -19.24 5.81 -7.73
CA GLN A 286 -20.60 6.20 -8.12
C GLN A 286 -21.67 5.14 -7.80
N ARG A 287 -21.27 3.90 -7.48
CA ARG A 287 -22.18 2.79 -7.15
C ARG A 287 -22.34 2.55 -5.65
N GLN A 288 -21.59 3.26 -4.82
CA GLN A 288 -21.71 3.23 -3.35
C GLN A 288 -22.71 4.29 -2.85
#